data_020fda89ed53ef5d1f96a2044359e925
#
_entry.id   020fda89ed53ef5d1f96a2044359e925
#
_cell.length_a   1.000
_cell.length_b   1.000
_cell.length_c   1.000
_cell.angle_alpha   90.00
_cell.angle_beta   90.00
_cell.angle_gamma   90.00
#
_symmetry.space_group_name_H-M   'P 1'
#
loop_
_entity.id
_entity.type
_entity.pdbx_description
1 polymer ?
#
loop_
_entity_poly.entity_id
_entity_poly.type
_entity_poly.pdbx_seq_one_letter_code
_entity_poly.pdbx_strand_id
1 'polypeptide(L)'
;MTDIRDSVETVGSRWHSGPERAAAVLAEVGPERFVARDHRPGTLRHIVLIRFRPTALVAEADEVVRRFLALAHECVRDGHPYIVSIETGPQLSTEGAGEGFDRAFLLTFTSEGDLNYYLGRPAVEAPELYDPAHDAFKEFVGPFVDTAGIVAFDFRPEPH
;
A
#
# COMPACT_ATOMS: atom_id res chain seq x y z
N MET A 1 -32.18 -13.69 35.80
CA MET A 1 -32.52 -13.94 34.38
C MET A 1 -31.62 -13.06 33.57
N THR A 2 -30.44 -13.59 33.20
CA THR A 2 -29.37 -12.83 32.54
C THR A 2 -29.65 -12.86 31.05
N ASP A 3 -30.00 -11.70 30.49
CA ASP A 3 -30.21 -11.51 29.04
C ASP A 3 -28.86 -11.60 28.34
N ILE A 4 -28.50 -12.81 27.90
CA ILE A 4 -27.37 -13.03 27.01
C ILE A 4 -27.86 -12.65 25.62
N ARG A 5 -27.84 -11.37 25.30
CA ARG A 5 -27.83 -10.96 23.90
C ARG A 5 -26.46 -11.36 23.35
N ASP A 6 -26.42 -12.53 22.69
CA ASP A 6 -25.34 -12.88 21.78
C ASP A 6 -25.20 -11.70 20.81
N SER A 7 -24.14 -10.91 21.01
CA SER A 7 -23.80 -9.87 20.07
C SER A 7 -23.33 -10.56 18.80
N VAL A 8 -24.24 -10.67 17.82
CA VAL A 8 -23.90 -11.21 16.51
C VAL A 8 -22.83 -10.32 15.90
N GLU A 9 -21.62 -10.86 15.80
CA GLU A 9 -20.51 -10.18 15.15
C GLU A 9 -20.80 -10.07 13.66
N THR A 10 -20.89 -8.83 13.13
CA THR A 10 -21.10 -8.57 11.70
C THR A 10 -19.79 -8.30 11.02
N VAL A 11 -19.72 -8.46 9.69
CA VAL A 11 -18.53 -8.10 8.90
C VAL A 11 -18.12 -6.65 9.20
N GLY A 12 -19.09 -5.73 9.28
CA GLY A 12 -18.82 -4.31 9.60
C GLY A 12 -18.16 -4.08 10.96
N SER A 13 -18.40 -4.94 11.96
CA SER A 13 -17.78 -4.81 13.30
C SER A 13 -16.27 -5.19 13.31
N ARG A 14 -15.81 -5.89 12.28
CA ARG A 14 -14.40 -6.29 12.11
C ARG A 14 -13.56 -5.29 11.33
N TRP A 15 -14.20 -4.36 10.62
CA TRP A 15 -13.52 -3.44 9.73
C TRP A 15 -13.21 -2.12 10.41
N HIS A 16 -11.92 -1.92 10.69
CA HIS A 16 -11.38 -0.59 10.97
C HIS A 16 -10.74 -0.07 9.69
N SER A 17 -10.85 1.23 9.42
CA SER A 17 -10.13 1.83 8.31
C SER A 17 -8.61 1.66 8.48
N GLY A 18 -7.87 1.62 7.37
CA GLY A 18 -6.42 1.54 7.42
C GLY A 18 -5.78 2.64 8.29
N PRO A 19 -6.20 3.92 8.16
CA PRO A 19 -5.73 5.01 9.03
C PRO A 19 -6.02 4.79 10.51
N GLU A 20 -7.20 4.28 10.90
CA GLU A 20 -7.53 3.99 12.30
C GLU A 20 -6.65 2.89 12.89
N ARG A 21 -6.40 1.84 12.13
CA ARG A 21 -5.49 0.77 12.53
C ARG A 21 -4.06 1.28 12.70
N ALA A 22 -3.56 2.05 11.73
CA ALA A 22 -2.22 2.64 11.80
C ALA A 22 -2.08 3.54 13.03
N ALA A 23 -3.07 4.42 13.29
CA ALA A 23 -3.09 5.29 14.45
C ALA A 23 -3.07 4.52 15.78
N ALA A 24 -3.83 3.43 15.88
CA ALA A 24 -3.86 2.60 17.09
C ALA A 24 -2.51 1.92 17.35
N VAL A 25 -1.89 1.34 16.31
CA VAL A 25 -0.57 0.71 16.43
C VAL A 25 0.51 1.74 16.75
N LEU A 26 0.50 2.91 16.08
CA LEU A 26 1.42 4.01 16.37
C LEU A 26 1.33 4.48 17.83
N ALA A 27 0.12 4.61 18.36
CA ALA A 27 -0.11 5.00 19.76
C ALA A 27 0.44 3.94 20.75
N GLU A 28 0.40 2.67 20.37
CA GLU A 28 0.88 1.56 21.18
C GLU A 28 2.41 1.45 21.19
N VAL A 29 3.04 1.50 20.00
CA VAL A 29 4.46 1.13 19.85
C VAL A 29 5.40 2.31 19.58
N GLY A 30 4.89 3.47 19.19
CA GLY A 30 5.66 4.63 18.77
C GLY A 30 6.15 4.53 17.32
N PRO A 31 6.53 5.69 16.70
CA PRO A 31 6.82 5.77 15.27
C PRO A 31 8.08 4.99 14.86
N GLU A 32 9.15 5.00 15.66
CA GLU A 32 10.38 4.25 15.37
C GLU A 32 10.12 2.74 15.32
N ARG A 33 9.36 2.22 16.28
CA ARG A 33 9.01 0.79 16.32
C ARG A 33 8.03 0.42 15.22
N PHE A 34 7.09 1.30 14.91
CA PHE A 34 6.09 1.10 13.84
C PHE A 34 6.73 0.83 12.48
N VAL A 35 7.87 1.48 12.18
CA VAL A 35 8.63 1.31 10.93
C VAL A 35 9.85 0.42 11.05
N ALA A 36 10.14 -0.16 12.21
CA ALA A 36 11.31 -1.01 12.41
C ALA A 36 11.22 -2.26 11.52
N ARG A 37 12.34 -2.66 10.90
CA ARG A 37 12.38 -3.79 9.95
C ARG A 37 11.89 -5.12 10.54
N ASP A 38 12.07 -5.30 11.84
CA ASP A 38 11.61 -6.47 12.59
C ASP A 38 10.23 -6.29 13.26
N HIS A 39 9.53 -5.19 12.93
CA HIS A 39 8.16 -5.01 13.40
C HIS A 39 7.21 -5.94 12.64
N ARG A 40 6.61 -6.87 13.38
CA ARG A 40 5.66 -7.87 12.86
C ARG A 40 6.15 -8.54 11.56
N PRO A 41 7.22 -9.36 11.64
CA PRO A 41 7.80 -10.02 10.47
C PRO A 41 6.83 -10.99 9.80
N GLY A 42 7.09 -11.30 8.56
CA GLY A 42 6.30 -12.19 7.70
C GLY A 42 5.92 -11.52 6.39
N THR A 43 5.54 -12.32 5.41
CA THR A 43 5.19 -11.83 4.08
C THR A 43 3.96 -10.93 4.12
N LEU A 44 4.06 -9.77 3.48
CA LEU A 44 2.97 -8.86 3.20
C LEU A 44 2.84 -8.60 1.72
N ARG A 45 1.62 -8.46 1.26
CA ARG A 45 1.28 -8.06 -0.09
C ARG A 45 0.63 -6.68 -0.06
N HIS A 46 1.10 -5.81 -0.91
CA HIS A 46 0.54 -4.48 -1.15
C HIS A 46 0.08 -4.39 -2.59
N ILE A 47 -1.23 -4.35 -2.79
CA ILE A 47 -1.84 -4.18 -4.10
C ILE A 47 -2.13 -2.71 -4.32
N VAL A 48 -1.74 -2.19 -5.49
CA VAL A 48 -2.12 -0.87 -5.95
C VAL A 48 -2.80 -0.98 -7.29
N LEU A 49 -4.02 -0.44 -7.39
CA LEU A 49 -4.72 -0.28 -8.65
C LEU A 49 -4.68 1.18 -9.05
N ILE A 50 -4.38 1.45 -10.32
CA ILE A 50 -4.33 2.80 -10.87
C ILE A 50 -5.36 2.93 -11.98
N ARG A 51 -6.14 4.03 -11.92
CA ARG A 51 -6.97 4.54 -13.00
C ARG A 51 -6.36 5.85 -13.47
N PHE A 52 -5.83 5.86 -14.69
CA PHE A 52 -5.28 7.07 -15.28
C PHE A 52 -6.40 8.05 -15.66
N ARG A 53 -6.07 9.34 -15.69
CA ARG A 53 -6.98 10.35 -16.24
C ARG A 53 -7.21 10.08 -17.72
N PRO A 54 -8.42 10.29 -18.26
CA PRO A 54 -8.69 10.14 -19.70
C PRO A 54 -7.81 11.02 -20.59
N THR A 55 -7.26 12.10 -20.03
CA THR A 55 -6.35 13.02 -20.72
C THR A 55 -4.87 12.65 -20.60
N ALA A 56 -4.52 11.64 -19.81
CA ALA A 56 -3.14 11.17 -19.71
C ALA A 56 -2.70 10.55 -21.05
N LEU A 57 -1.50 10.91 -21.49
CA LEU A 57 -0.91 10.33 -22.69
C LEU A 57 -0.40 8.92 -22.39
N VAL A 58 -0.38 8.06 -23.41
CA VAL A 58 0.17 6.69 -23.28
C VAL A 58 1.61 6.74 -22.77
N ALA A 59 2.43 7.64 -23.29
CA ALA A 59 3.82 7.81 -22.85
C ALA A 59 3.95 8.24 -21.37
N GLU A 60 2.99 9.00 -20.86
CA GLU A 60 2.94 9.38 -19.43
C GLU A 60 2.57 8.19 -18.56
N ALA A 61 1.58 7.39 -18.99
CA ALA A 61 1.22 6.16 -18.29
C ALA A 61 2.38 5.15 -18.29
N ASP A 62 3.09 4.99 -19.40
CA ASP A 62 4.27 4.14 -19.52
C ASP A 62 5.40 4.61 -18.58
N GLU A 63 5.61 5.93 -18.47
CA GLU A 63 6.60 6.49 -17.55
C GLU A 63 6.21 6.26 -16.08
N VAL A 64 4.93 6.36 -15.73
CA VAL A 64 4.45 6.00 -14.39
C VAL A 64 4.76 4.53 -14.08
N VAL A 65 4.47 3.63 -15.00
CA VAL A 65 4.77 2.19 -14.83
C VAL A 65 6.26 1.96 -14.66
N ARG A 66 7.09 2.58 -15.52
CA ARG A 66 8.55 2.46 -15.47
C ARG A 66 9.10 2.92 -14.12
N ARG A 67 8.67 4.09 -13.62
CA ARG A 67 9.12 4.62 -12.33
C ARG A 67 8.59 3.81 -11.17
N PHE A 68 7.37 3.29 -11.23
CA PHE A 68 6.85 2.41 -10.18
C PHE A 68 7.73 1.15 -10.05
N LEU A 69 8.07 0.51 -11.18
CA LEU A 69 8.94 -0.67 -11.18
C LEU A 69 10.35 -0.35 -10.69
N ALA A 70 10.87 0.86 -10.96
CA ALA A 70 12.18 1.29 -10.49
C ALA A 70 12.27 1.36 -8.95
N LEU A 71 11.16 1.56 -8.25
CA LEU A 71 11.11 1.56 -6.79
C LEU A 71 11.67 0.26 -6.17
N ALA A 72 11.61 -0.87 -6.88
CA ALA A 72 12.22 -2.11 -6.41
C ALA A 72 13.72 -1.99 -6.11
N HIS A 73 14.41 -1.04 -6.74
CA HIS A 73 15.83 -0.77 -6.58
C HIS A 73 16.12 0.58 -5.93
N GLU A 74 15.23 1.55 -6.08
CA GLU A 74 15.38 2.90 -5.55
C GLU A 74 14.97 2.99 -4.08
N CYS A 75 14.01 2.18 -3.63
CA CYS A 75 13.63 2.08 -2.23
C CYS A 75 14.67 1.26 -1.46
N VAL A 76 15.50 1.94 -0.69
CA VAL A 76 16.61 1.34 0.06
C VAL A 76 16.52 1.67 1.56
N ARG A 77 16.95 0.72 2.38
CA ARG A 77 17.17 0.89 3.82
C ARG A 77 18.53 0.33 4.17
N ASP A 78 19.32 1.08 4.93
CA ASP A 78 20.68 0.68 5.29
C ASP A 78 21.55 0.32 4.06
N GLY A 79 21.33 1.01 2.93
CA GLY A 79 22.05 0.81 1.68
C GLY A 79 21.60 -0.39 0.84
N HIS A 80 20.52 -1.08 1.22
CA HIS A 80 20.00 -2.25 0.50
C HIS A 80 18.52 -2.11 0.14
N PRO A 81 18.11 -2.55 -1.07
CA PRO A 81 16.69 -2.69 -1.40
C PRO A 81 15.97 -3.57 -0.38
N TYR A 82 14.74 -3.19 -0.03
CA TYR A 82 13.93 -3.93 0.95
C TYR A 82 12.58 -4.40 0.38
N ILE A 83 12.21 -3.96 -0.81
CA ILE A 83 11.07 -4.50 -1.55
C ILE A 83 11.51 -5.83 -2.18
N VAL A 84 10.81 -6.91 -1.86
CA VAL A 84 11.16 -8.25 -2.36
C VAL A 84 10.87 -8.37 -3.85
N SER A 85 9.70 -7.89 -4.29
CA SER A 85 9.28 -7.89 -5.70
C SER A 85 8.22 -6.84 -5.98
N ILE A 86 8.17 -6.37 -7.22
CA ILE A 86 7.07 -5.61 -7.78
C ILE A 86 6.64 -6.29 -9.07
N GLU A 87 5.38 -6.73 -9.13
CA GLU A 87 4.75 -7.28 -10.33
C GLU A 87 3.71 -6.29 -10.84
N THR A 88 3.51 -6.20 -12.16
CA THR A 88 2.52 -5.30 -12.76
C THR A 88 1.90 -5.89 -14.01
N GLY A 89 0.67 -5.50 -14.30
CA GLY A 89 -0.03 -5.87 -15.52
C GLY A 89 -1.22 -4.95 -15.81
N PRO A 90 -1.63 -4.89 -17.10
CA PRO A 90 -2.84 -4.18 -17.48
C PRO A 90 -4.09 -4.94 -17.05
N GLN A 91 -5.22 -4.24 -16.98
CA GLN A 91 -6.54 -4.85 -16.76
C GLN A 91 -6.90 -5.78 -17.93
N LEU A 92 -7.21 -7.04 -17.61
CA LEU A 92 -7.59 -8.06 -18.59
C LEU A 92 -8.92 -8.76 -18.27
N SER A 93 -9.59 -8.38 -17.15
CA SER A 93 -10.85 -9.00 -16.78
C SER A 93 -11.97 -8.66 -17.78
N THR A 94 -12.70 -9.67 -18.20
CA THR A 94 -13.87 -9.54 -19.10
C THR A 94 -15.19 -9.50 -18.34
N GLU A 95 -15.17 -9.50 -16.99
CA GLU A 95 -16.38 -9.53 -16.15
C GLU A 95 -17.09 -8.18 -16.06
N GLY A 96 -16.47 -7.09 -16.51
CA GLY A 96 -17.04 -5.74 -16.44
C GLY A 96 -17.05 -5.12 -15.04
N ALA A 97 -16.32 -5.72 -14.08
CA ALA A 97 -16.24 -5.28 -12.69
C ALA A 97 -14.96 -4.49 -12.36
N GLY A 98 -14.26 -4.00 -13.38
CA GLY A 98 -12.95 -3.35 -13.20
C GLY A 98 -13.00 -1.87 -12.83
N GLU A 99 -14.20 -1.25 -12.73
CA GLU A 99 -14.41 0.14 -12.30
C GLU A 99 -13.51 1.17 -13.00
N GLY A 100 -13.04 0.85 -14.23
CA GLY A 100 -12.16 1.71 -15.03
C GLY A 100 -10.69 1.74 -14.54
N PHE A 101 -10.27 0.85 -13.64
CA PHE A 101 -8.86 0.72 -13.28
C PHE A 101 -8.08 0.06 -14.43
N ASP A 102 -6.95 0.66 -14.79
CA ASP A 102 -6.18 0.31 -15.98
C ASP A 102 -5.03 -0.65 -15.68
N ARG A 103 -4.45 -0.52 -14.49
CA ARG A 103 -3.19 -1.16 -14.13
C ARG A 103 -3.18 -1.62 -12.68
N ALA A 104 -2.64 -2.81 -12.45
CA ALA A 104 -2.37 -3.34 -11.13
C ALA A 104 -0.86 -3.44 -10.87
N PHE A 105 -0.48 -3.20 -9.60
CA PHE A 105 0.84 -3.49 -9.07
C PHE A 105 0.68 -4.36 -7.83
N LEU A 106 1.56 -5.34 -7.68
CA LEU A 106 1.63 -6.20 -6.50
C LEU A 106 3.05 -6.13 -5.94
N LEU A 107 3.19 -5.57 -4.76
CA LEU A 107 4.45 -5.49 -4.05
C LEU A 107 4.50 -6.53 -2.93
N THR A 108 5.68 -7.04 -2.67
CA THR A 108 5.95 -7.98 -1.57
C THR A 108 6.96 -7.39 -0.61
N PHE A 109 6.64 -7.48 0.70
CA PHE A 109 7.51 -7.07 1.80
C PHE A 109 7.71 -8.25 2.77
N THR A 110 8.75 -8.18 3.61
CA THR A 110 9.10 -9.21 4.60
C THR A 110 8.64 -8.86 6.02
N SER A 111 8.15 -7.65 6.24
CA SER A 111 7.60 -7.22 7.53
C SER A 111 6.58 -6.10 7.37
N GLU A 112 5.72 -5.95 8.37
CA GLU A 112 4.81 -4.81 8.45
C GLU A 112 5.59 -3.50 8.62
N GLY A 113 6.73 -3.53 9.32
CA GLY A 113 7.60 -2.37 9.48
C GLY A 113 8.20 -1.88 8.16
N ASP A 114 8.61 -2.77 7.26
CA ASP A 114 9.08 -2.38 5.93
C ASP A 114 7.94 -1.78 5.07
N LEU A 115 6.74 -2.36 5.14
CA LEU A 115 5.57 -1.78 4.48
C LEU A 115 5.22 -0.40 5.06
N ASN A 116 5.21 -0.24 6.38
CA ASN A 116 4.92 1.03 7.04
C ASN A 116 5.94 2.12 6.68
N TYR A 117 7.23 1.76 6.59
CA TYR A 117 8.28 2.66 6.14
C TYR A 117 8.07 3.08 4.67
N TYR A 118 7.71 2.13 3.80
CA TYR A 118 7.38 2.40 2.40
C TYR A 118 6.18 3.34 2.28
N LEU A 119 5.09 3.07 3.00
CA LEU A 119 3.86 3.87 2.95
C LEU A 119 4.06 5.30 3.50
N GLY A 120 4.76 5.45 4.61
CA GLY A 120 5.13 6.73 5.21
C GLY A 120 3.96 7.64 5.50
N ARG A 121 3.98 8.83 4.92
CA ARG A 121 2.93 9.85 5.10
C ARG A 121 1.57 9.39 4.56
N PRO A 122 0.45 9.69 5.24
CA PRO A 122 0.31 10.58 6.38
C PRO A 122 0.53 9.93 7.76
N ALA A 123 0.68 8.60 7.85
CA ALA A 123 0.78 7.92 9.14
C ALA A 123 2.08 8.27 9.90
N VAL A 124 3.18 8.46 9.18
CA VAL A 124 4.49 8.82 9.73
C VAL A 124 4.96 10.11 9.06
N GLU A 125 5.27 11.15 9.88
CA GLU A 125 5.62 12.48 9.36
C GLU A 125 7.12 12.78 9.40
N ALA A 126 7.88 12.13 10.30
CA ALA A 126 9.32 12.36 10.43
C ALA A 126 10.09 11.82 9.21
N PRO A 127 10.84 12.67 8.48
CA PRO A 127 11.48 12.28 7.21
C PRO A 127 12.44 11.08 7.29
N GLU A 128 13.04 10.87 8.46
CA GLU A 128 13.93 9.72 8.72
C GLU A 128 13.17 8.39 8.89
N LEU A 129 11.84 8.42 9.02
CA LEU A 129 10.99 7.28 9.30
C LEU A 129 10.12 6.85 8.11
N TYR A 130 10.36 7.38 6.92
CA TYR A 130 9.69 6.93 5.69
C TYR A 130 10.62 6.95 4.47
N ASP A 131 10.22 6.24 3.43
CA ASP A 131 11.01 6.10 2.20
C ASP A 131 10.90 7.37 1.32
N PRO A 132 12.02 8.09 1.09
CA PRO A 132 12.00 9.30 0.28
C PRO A 132 11.74 9.03 -1.21
N ALA A 133 12.13 7.86 -1.75
CA ALA A 133 11.91 7.52 -3.15
C ALA A 133 10.43 7.27 -3.42
N HIS A 134 9.75 6.53 -2.55
CA HIS A 134 8.30 6.33 -2.66
C HIS A 134 7.53 7.63 -2.42
N ASP A 135 7.97 8.45 -1.48
CA ASP A 135 7.33 9.74 -1.23
C ASP A 135 7.40 10.68 -2.44
N ALA A 136 8.57 10.75 -3.09
CA ALA A 136 8.74 11.48 -4.35
C ALA A 136 7.90 10.88 -5.50
N PHE A 137 7.77 9.55 -5.55
CA PHE A 137 6.90 8.89 -6.53
C PHE A 137 5.42 9.25 -6.33
N LYS A 138 4.93 9.33 -5.09
CA LYS A 138 3.55 9.78 -4.81
C LYS A 138 3.27 11.18 -5.34
N GLU A 139 4.21 12.09 -5.21
CA GLU A 139 4.10 13.45 -5.77
C GLU A 139 4.12 13.43 -7.31
N PHE A 140 5.00 12.61 -7.88
CA PHE A 140 5.12 12.46 -9.34
C PHE A 140 3.84 11.90 -9.98
N VAL A 141 3.23 10.85 -9.40
CA VAL A 141 2.09 10.15 -10.02
C VAL A 141 0.80 10.95 -9.98
N GLY A 142 0.63 11.83 -9.00
CA GLY A 142 -0.60 12.58 -8.76
C GLY A 142 -1.23 13.24 -9.99
N PRO A 143 -0.47 13.96 -10.85
CA PRO A 143 -1.02 14.60 -12.06
C PRO A 143 -1.59 13.65 -13.11
N PHE A 144 -1.21 12.38 -13.11
CA PHE A 144 -1.58 11.41 -14.15
C PHE A 144 -2.77 10.52 -13.78
N VAL A 145 -3.13 10.47 -12.50
CA VAL A 145 -4.23 9.64 -12.02
C VAL A 145 -5.53 10.42 -11.88
N ASP A 146 -6.64 9.73 -12.03
CA ASP A 146 -7.97 10.31 -11.88
C ASP A 146 -8.30 10.58 -10.40
N THR A 147 -9.33 11.37 -10.12
CA THR A 147 -9.86 11.55 -8.77
C THR A 147 -10.30 10.19 -8.22
N ALA A 148 -9.84 9.84 -7.00
CA ALA A 148 -9.99 8.50 -6.44
C ALA A 148 -9.48 7.39 -7.37
N GLY A 149 -8.49 7.69 -8.22
CA GLY A 149 -7.90 6.78 -9.20
C GLY A 149 -6.81 5.86 -8.64
N ILE A 150 -6.62 5.82 -7.31
CA ILE A 150 -5.71 4.88 -6.64
C ILE A 150 -6.49 4.10 -5.59
N VAL A 151 -6.38 2.78 -5.65
CA VAL A 151 -6.80 1.85 -4.61
C VAL A 151 -5.57 1.15 -4.08
N ALA A 152 -5.41 1.14 -2.75
CA ALA A 152 -4.39 0.36 -2.07
C ALA A 152 -5.06 -0.69 -1.17
N PHE A 153 -4.52 -1.90 -1.19
CA PHE A 153 -5.01 -3.01 -0.39
C PHE A 153 -3.84 -3.84 0.14
N ASP A 154 -3.75 -3.97 1.45
CA ASP A 154 -2.68 -4.69 2.13
C ASP A 154 -3.21 -5.95 2.80
N PHE A 155 -2.48 -7.06 2.65
CA PHE A 155 -2.86 -8.31 3.32
C PHE A 155 -1.64 -9.19 3.63
N ARG A 156 -1.81 -10.04 4.63
CA ARG A 156 -0.93 -11.19 4.87
C ARG A 156 -1.54 -12.40 4.17
N PRO A 157 -0.76 -13.14 3.33
CA PRO A 157 -1.26 -14.40 2.81
C PRO A 157 -1.63 -15.36 3.94
N GLU A 158 -2.83 -15.93 3.89
CA GLU A 158 -3.26 -16.96 4.81
C GLU A 158 -2.67 -18.32 4.38
N PRO A 159 -2.23 -19.16 5.31
CA PRO A 159 -1.79 -20.52 4.98
C PRO A 159 -2.98 -21.33 4.42
N HIS A 160 -2.71 -22.13 3.42
CA HIS A 160 -3.70 -23.06 2.81
C HIS A 160 -3.78 -24.34 3.63
#